data_9049413bc2b43411f3e9499702a68964
#
_entry.id   9049413bc2b43411f3e9499702a68964
#
_cell.length_a   1.000
_cell.length_b   1.000
_cell.length_c   1.000
_cell.angle_alpha   90.00
_cell.angle_beta   90.00
_cell.angle_gamma   90.00
#
_symmetry.space_group_name_H-M   'P 1'
#
loop_
_entity.id
_entity.type
_entity.pdbx_description
1 polymer ?
#
loop_
_entity_poly.entity_id
_entity_poly.type
_entity_poly.pdbx_seq_one_letter_code
_entity_poly.pdbx_strand_id
1 'polypeptide(L)'
;MTDTRPERLPPPPFWRTRYFANAVMARQDRRAIAPDMIVSVLERPHRTERQLTGRVRYWGWVPALSHWLRVVTLDDGETVHTAFLDRDFQP
;
A
#
# COMPACT_ATOMS: atom_id res chain seq x y z
N MET A 1 0.01 -4.50 27.80
CA MET A 1 0.31 -3.13 27.31
C MET A 1 -0.07 -3.06 25.83
N THR A 2 -0.84 -2.06 25.46
CA THR A 2 -1.26 -1.91 24.08
C THR A 2 -0.17 -1.19 23.28
N ASP A 3 0.31 -1.84 22.25
CA ASP A 3 1.27 -1.23 21.34
C ASP A 3 0.51 -0.32 20.37
N THR A 4 0.82 0.98 20.37
CA THR A 4 0.18 1.95 19.50
C THR A 4 0.84 2.04 18.13
N ARG A 5 1.97 1.35 17.95
CA ARG A 5 2.66 1.36 16.65
C ARG A 5 1.84 0.61 15.59
N PRO A 6 1.99 1.00 14.31
CA PRO A 6 1.35 0.26 13.22
C PRO A 6 1.79 -1.20 13.18
N GLU A 7 0.91 -2.06 12.72
CA GLU A 7 1.27 -3.45 12.48
C GLU A 7 2.29 -3.55 11.36
N ARG A 8 3.16 -4.54 11.46
CA ARG A 8 4.23 -4.75 10.51
C ARG A 8 3.74 -5.54 9.30
N LEU A 9 4.13 -5.11 8.10
CA LEU A 9 3.96 -5.90 6.89
C LEU A 9 5.20 -6.76 6.68
N PRO A 10 5.04 -8.06 6.38
CA PRO A 10 6.18 -8.88 5.99
C PRO A 10 6.55 -8.66 4.53
N PRO A 11 7.84 -8.63 4.13
CA PRO A 11 8.99 -8.55 5.02
C PRO A 11 9.20 -7.13 5.52
N PRO A 12 9.94 -6.95 6.64
CA PRO A 12 10.29 -5.60 7.08
C PRO A 12 11.07 -4.87 5.99
N PRO A 13 11.13 -3.51 5.98
CA PRO A 13 10.78 -2.61 7.08
C PRO A 13 9.36 -2.02 7.03
N PHE A 14 8.49 -2.55 6.20
CA PHE A 14 7.19 -1.91 5.99
C PHE A 14 6.20 -2.19 7.12
N TRP A 15 5.26 -1.27 7.30
CA TRP A 15 4.25 -1.27 8.36
C TRP A 15 2.88 -1.00 7.73
N ARG A 16 1.82 -1.24 8.50
CA ARG A 16 0.45 -0.90 8.07
C ARG A 16 -0.31 -0.27 9.23
N THR A 17 -1.19 0.67 8.91
CA THR A 17 -2.06 1.28 9.92
C THR A 17 -3.19 0.32 10.27
N ARG A 18 -3.82 0.55 11.43
CA ARG A 18 -5.03 -0.20 11.80
C ARG A 18 -6.15 0.05 10.81
N TYR A 19 -6.26 1.26 10.28
CA TYR A 19 -7.24 1.58 9.25
C TYR A 19 -7.04 0.69 8.03
N PHE A 20 -5.81 0.54 7.56
CA PHE A 20 -5.51 -0.34 6.44
C PHE A 20 -5.91 -1.77 6.73
N ALA A 21 -5.52 -2.29 7.90
CA ALA A 21 -5.79 -3.69 8.25
C ALA A 21 -7.28 -3.97 8.43
N ASN A 22 -8.01 -3.07 9.08
CA ASN A 22 -9.38 -3.32 9.52
C ASN A 22 -10.45 -2.79 8.57
N ALA A 23 -10.17 -1.73 7.83
CA ALA A 23 -11.15 -1.13 6.93
C ALA A 23 -10.83 -1.35 5.47
N VAL A 24 -9.60 -1.09 5.05
CA VAL A 24 -9.23 -1.17 3.64
C VAL A 24 -9.20 -2.63 3.17
N MET A 25 -8.47 -3.49 3.89
CA MET A 25 -8.36 -4.90 3.49
C MET A 25 -9.61 -5.71 3.72
N ALA A 26 -10.55 -5.22 4.54
CA ALA A 26 -11.83 -5.88 4.75
C ALA A 26 -12.78 -5.70 3.58
N ARG A 27 -12.54 -4.72 2.69
CA ARG A 27 -13.39 -4.50 1.52
C ARG A 27 -13.23 -5.65 0.53
N GLN A 28 -14.35 -6.07 -0.04
CA GLN A 28 -14.37 -7.20 -0.96
C GLN A 28 -13.47 -6.99 -2.17
N ASP A 29 -13.44 -5.80 -2.72
CA ASP A 29 -12.62 -5.47 -3.89
C ASP A 29 -11.11 -5.41 -3.58
N ARG A 30 -10.73 -5.47 -2.30
CA ARG A 30 -9.33 -5.48 -1.86
C ARG A 30 -8.82 -6.88 -1.54
N ARG A 31 -9.68 -7.90 -1.52
CA ARG A 31 -9.30 -9.26 -1.11
C ARG A 31 -8.26 -9.90 -2.02
N ALA A 32 -8.22 -9.50 -3.29
CA ALA A 32 -7.25 -10.01 -4.24
C ALA A 32 -5.85 -9.42 -4.02
N ILE A 33 -5.71 -8.37 -3.24
CA ILE A 33 -4.44 -7.69 -2.99
C ILE A 33 -3.75 -8.37 -1.82
N ALA A 34 -2.68 -9.12 -2.10
CA ALA A 34 -1.90 -9.79 -1.08
C ALA A 34 -0.80 -8.87 -0.53
N PRO A 35 -0.38 -9.06 0.73
CA PRO A 35 0.69 -8.23 1.31
C PRO A 35 1.99 -8.21 0.50
N ASP A 36 2.37 -9.33 -0.09
CA ASP A 36 3.58 -9.39 -0.91
C ASP A 36 3.50 -8.51 -2.16
N MET A 37 2.30 -8.32 -2.72
CA MET A 37 2.09 -7.42 -3.84
C MET A 37 2.33 -5.96 -3.43
N ILE A 38 1.86 -5.59 -2.25
CA ILE A 38 2.06 -4.25 -1.69
C ILE A 38 3.55 -4.00 -1.46
N VAL A 39 4.23 -4.94 -0.85
CA VAL A 39 5.67 -4.83 -0.57
C VAL A 39 6.45 -4.71 -1.89
N SER A 40 6.08 -5.49 -2.89
CA SER A 40 6.73 -5.42 -4.20
C SER A 40 6.61 -4.03 -4.82
N VAL A 41 5.44 -3.41 -4.73
CA VAL A 41 5.24 -2.05 -5.24
C VAL A 41 6.06 -1.04 -4.46
N LEU A 42 6.14 -1.18 -3.13
CA LEU A 42 6.93 -0.27 -2.29
C LEU A 42 8.43 -0.39 -2.56
N GLU A 43 8.91 -1.60 -2.82
CA GLU A 43 10.33 -1.84 -3.07
C GLU A 43 10.76 -1.43 -4.48
N ARG A 44 9.88 -1.61 -5.48
CA ARG A 44 10.19 -1.36 -6.89
C ARG A 44 9.05 -0.61 -7.58
N PRO A 45 8.75 0.63 -7.17
CA PRO A 45 7.66 1.38 -7.77
C PRO A 45 7.99 1.80 -9.20
N HIS A 46 6.99 1.78 -10.05
CA HIS A 46 7.09 2.37 -11.38
C HIS A 46 7.07 3.90 -11.28
N ARG A 47 6.27 4.43 -10.35
CA ARG A 47 6.17 5.87 -10.09
C ARG A 47 5.92 6.10 -8.61
N THR A 48 6.49 7.17 -8.08
CA THR A 48 6.31 7.62 -6.71
C THR A 48 5.98 9.10 -6.72
N GLU A 49 5.01 9.50 -5.90
CA GLU A 49 4.58 10.90 -5.82
C GLU A 49 4.26 11.26 -4.37
N ARG A 50 4.90 12.32 -3.87
CA ARG A 50 4.59 12.82 -2.53
C ARG A 50 3.49 13.87 -2.64
N GLN A 51 2.44 13.69 -1.85
CA GLN A 51 1.30 14.61 -1.81
C GLN A 51 1.60 15.80 -0.89
N LEU A 52 0.78 16.84 -1.03
CA LEU A 52 0.89 18.03 -0.16
C LEU A 52 0.65 17.69 1.31
N THR A 53 -0.14 16.64 1.58
CA THR A 53 -0.38 16.16 2.94
C THR A 53 0.84 15.46 3.56
N GLY A 54 1.88 15.22 2.76
CA GLY A 54 3.04 14.45 3.17
C GLY A 54 2.94 12.96 2.84
N ARG A 55 1.75 12.44 2.60
CA ARG A 55 1.58 11.03 2.21
C ARG A 55 2.24 10.77 0.87
N VAL A 56 2.66 9.52 0.68
CA VAL A 56 3.38 9.10 -0.52
C VAL A 56 2.55 8.07 -1.27
N ARG A 57 2.37 8.30 -2.56
CA ARG A 57 1.72 7.34 -3.47
C ARG A 57 2.77 6.58 -4.23
N TYR A 58 2.55 5.26 -4.35
CA TYR A 58 3.41 4.38 -5.14
C TYR A 58 2.53 3.62 -6.12
N TRP A 59 2.99 3.50 -7.37
CA TRP A 59 2.28 2.69 -8.37
C TRP A 59 3.23 1.62 -8.89
N GLY A 60 2.69 0.40 -9.01
CA GLY A 60 3.42 -0.70 -9.62
C GLY A 60 2.47 -1.64 -10.33
N TRP A 61 2.96 -2.28 -11.37
CA TRP A 61 2.20 -3.28 -12.10
C TRP A 61 2.22 -4.60 -11.35
N VAL A 62 1.06 -5.21 -11.15
CA VAL A 62 0.93 -6.51 -10.51
C VAL A 62 0.46 -7.52 -11.56
N PRO A 63 1.38 -8.36 -12.10
CA PRO A 63 1.02 -9.30 -13.17
C PRO A 63 -0.09 -10.25 -12.79
N ALA A 64 -0.10 -10.75 -11.56
CA ALA A 64 -1.11 -11.69 -11.09
C ALA A 64 -2.52 -11.11 -11.15
N LEU A 65 -2.66 -9.78 -11.06
CA LEU A 65 -3.96 -9.10 -11.12
C LEU A 65 -4.18 -8.40 -12.45
N SER A 66 -3.16 -8.31 -13.30
CA SER A 66 -3.17 -7.56 -14.57
C SER A 66 -3.67 -6.13 -14.37
N HIS A 67 -3.21 -5.49 -13.30
CA HIS A 67 -3.62 -4.13 -12.94
C HIS A 67 -2.47 -3.37 -12.30
N TRP A 68 -2.55 -2.04 -12.39
CA TRP A 68 -1.71 -1.16 -11.61
C TRP A 68 -2.24 -1.09 -10.18
N LEU A 69 -1.36 -1.29 -9.23
CA LEU A 69 -1.68 -1.18 -7.81
C LEU A 69 -1.15 0.14 -7.29
N ARG A 70 -2.03 0.94 -6.68
CA ARG A 70 -1.63 2.16 -5.98
C ARG A 70 -1.59 1.87 -4.49
N VAL A 71 -0.42 2.13 -3.89
CA VAL A 71 -0.20 2.01 -2.45
C VAL A 71 0.06 3.41 -1.92
N VAL A 72 -0.62 3.79 -0.84
CA VAL A 72 -0.42 5.08 -0.19
C VAL A 72 0.12 4.83 1.21
N THR A 73 1.27 5.44 1.50
CA THR A 73 1.87 5.38 2.82
C THR A 73 1.65 6.70 3.56
N LEU A 74 1.91 6.69 4.87
CA LEU A 74 2.07 7.89 5.65
C LEU A 74 3.36 8.62 5.18
N ASP A 75 3.66 9.75 5.79
CA ASP A 75 4.80 10.59 5.39
C ASP A 75 6.16 9.92 5.58
N ASP A 76 6.22 8.83 6.37
CA ASP A 76 7.44 8.04 6.54
C ASP A 76 7.82 7.22 5.30
N GLY A 77 6.91 7.09 4.33
CA GLY A 77 7.15 6.30 3.13
C GLY A 77 7.13 4.79 3.37
N GLU A 78 6.80 4.33 4.56
CA GLU A 78 6.89 2.93 4.98
C GLU A 78 5.60 2.37 5.55
N THR A 79 4.78 3.20 6.18
CA THR A 79 3.56 2.75 6.84
C THR A 79 2.39 2.82 5.87
N VAL A 80 1.92 1.68 5.42
CA VAL A 80 0.83 1.59 4.45
C VAL A 80 -0.49 2.01 5.10
N HIS A 81 -1.18 2.95 4.46
CA HIS A 81 -2.47 3.45 4.91
C HIS A 81 -3.62 2.98 4.03
N THR A 82 -3.40 2.89 2.72
CA THR A 82 -4.41 2.35 1.80
C THR A 82 -3.74 1.75 0.57
N ALA A 83 -4.46 0.86 -0.10
CA ALA A 83 -4.02 0.25 -1.35
C ALA A 83 -5.26 -0.12 -2.16
N PHE A 84 -5.20 0.11 -3.48
CA PHE A 84 -6.29 -0.27 -4.37
C PHE A 84 -5.80 -0.34 -5.81
N LEU A 85 -6.56 -1.04 -6.64
CA LEU A 85 -6.27 -1.11 -8.07
C LEU A 85 -6.63 0.22 -8.72
N ASP A 86 -5.67 0.81 -9.42
CA ASP A 86 -5.85 2.12 -10.05
C ASP A 86 -6.01 1.94 -11.56
N ARG A 87 -7.25 1.91 -12.00
CA ARG A 87 -7.58 1.70 -13.41
C ARG A 87 -7.31 2.93 -14.28
N ASP A 88 -7.16 4.08 -13.66
CA ASP A 88 -6.95 5.34 -14.37
C ASP A 88 -5.46 5.70 -14.48
N PHE A 89 -4.58 4.92 -13.86
CA PHE A 89 -3.16 5.21 -13.91
C PHE A 89 -2.61 5.02 -15.32
N GLN A 90 -1.86 6.03 -15.78
CA GLN A 90 -1.18 5.99 -17.08
C GLN A 90 0.33 6.05 -16.83
N PRO A 91 1.01 4.93 -17.10
CA PRO A 91 2.46 4.85 -16.89
C PRO A 91 3.26 5.77 -17.81
#